data_7018d8e58c6dc55f1af0ffd2982a7b27
#
_entry.id   7018d8e58c6dc55f1af0ffd2982a7b27
#
_cell.length_a   1.000
_cell.length_b   1.000
_cell.length_c   1.000
_cell.angle_alpha   90.00
_cell.angle_beta   90.00
_cell.angle_gamma   90.00
#
_symmetry.space_group_name_H-M   'P 1'
#
loop_
_entity.id
_entity.type
_entity.pdbx_description
1 polymer ?
#
loop_
_entity_poly.entity_id
_entity_poly.type
_entity_poly.pdbx_seq_one_letter_code
_entity_poly.pdbx_strand_id
1 'polypeptide(L)'
;MSKIILTGDRPTGKLHLGHYVGSLKNRVALQNEEDTEIFVMIADQQALTDNADNPDKVIENITEVALDYLAVGLDPSRTTIFIQSQIPQLAELNMYYLNLVTVSRLHRNPTVKQEINDKKFGESIPAGFFTYPVSQAADITAFKATHVPVGEDQKPMLEQTREIVRDFNRIYNKDVLVLPEIILPPKDHARLVGIDGKGKMSKSLNNGIYLGDSEKDIKDKVMKMYTDPN
;
A
#
# COMPACT_ATOMS: atom_id res chain seq x y z
N MET A 1 -23.98 -4.99 7.93
CA MET A 1 -22.66 -5.09 8.59
C MET A 1 -21.88 -3.88 8.16
N SER A 2 -21.22 -3.19 9.08
CA SER A 2 -20.39 -2.06 8.74
C SER A 2 -19.25 -2.50 7.81
N LYS A 3 -18.91 -1.65 6.87
CA LYS A 3 -17.81 -1.83 5.92
C LYS A 3 -16.50 -1.45 6.62
N ILE A 4 -15.62 -2.41 6.84
CA ILE A 4 -14.32 -2.15 7.45
C ILE A 4 -13.27 -2.16 6.33
N ILE A 5 -12.59 -1.03 6.16
CA ILE A 5 -11.61 -0.83 5.09
C ILE A 5 -10.21 -0.73 5.70
N LEU A 6 -9.27 -1.49 5.16
CA LEU A 6 -7.85 -1.25 5.40
C LEU A 6 -7.16 -0.81 4.12
N THR A 7 -6.36 0.23 4.23
CA THR A 7 -5.51 0.73 3.15
C THR A 7 -4.24 1.36 3.76
N GLY A 8 -3.27 1.71 2.94
CA GLY A 8 -2.06 2.37 3.44
C GLY A 8 -1.02 2.60 2.34
N ASP A 9 0.06 3.28 2.72
CA ASP A 9 1.22 3.52 1.86
C ASP A 9 2.51 3.26 2.62
N ARG A 10 3.53 2.82 1.89
CA ARG A 10 4.89 2.70 2.42
C ARG A 10 5.55 4.08 2.46
N PRO A 11 6.14 4.50 3.60
CA PRO A 11 6.82 5.78 3.74
C PRO A 11 8.22 5.74 3.10
N THR A 12 8.29 5.53 1.79
CA THR A 12 9.53 5.48 1.00
C THR A 12 9.84 6.78 0.27
N GLY A 13 9.15 7.86 0.60
CA GLY A 13 9.25 9.20 0.02
C GLY A 13 7.89 9.91 0.03
N LYS A 14 7.89 11.20 -0.25
CA LYS A 14 6.69 12.04 -0.34
C LYS A 14 5.66 11.47 -1.32
N LEU A 15 4.38 11.71 -1.07
CA LEU A 15 3.32 11.34 -1.98
C LEU A 15 3.21 12.38 -3.11
N HIS A 16 2.80 11.96 -4.28
CA HIS A 16 2.68 12.80 -5.48
C HIS A 16 1.25 12.74 -6.05
N LEU A 17 0.92 13.59 -7.01
CA LEU A 17 -0.41 13.67 -7.63
C LEU A 17 -0.90 12.30 -8.15
N GLY A 18 0.01 11.42 -8.59
CA GLY A 18 -0.36 10.06 -8.99
C GLY A 18 -0.94 9.22 -7.84
N HIS A 19 -0.43 9.39 -6.59
CA HIS A 19 -1.02 8.76 -5.41
C HIS A 19 -2.37 9.42 -5.07
N TYR A 20 -2.47 10.73 -5.22
CA TYR A 20 -3.72 11.44 -4.97
C TYR A 20 -4.85 10.92 -5.86
N VAL A 21 -4.65 10.94 -7.17
CA VAL A 21 -5.65 10.50 -8.14
C VAL A 21 -5.92 9.00 -8.07
N GLY A 22 -4.85 8.20 -7.93
CA GLY A 22 -4.95 6.74 -7.96
C GLY A 22 -5.50 6.11 -6.67
N SER A 23 -5.39 6.79 -5.53
CA SER A 23 -5.71 6.20 -4.23
C SER A 23 -6.30 7.17 -3.23
N LEU A 24 -5.62 8.29 -2.89
CA LEU A 24 -5.99 9.12 -1.75
C LEU A 24 -7.37 9.77 -1.91
N LYS A 25 -7.70 10.28 -3.11
CA LYS A 25 -9.01 10.83 -3.43
C LYS A 25 -10.14 9.83 -3.14
N ASN A 26 -9.92 8.56 -3.47
CA ASN A 26 -10.88 7.50 -3.20
C ASN A 26 -11.00 7.20 -1.71
N ARG A 27 -9.89 7.25 -0.95
CA ARG A 27 -9.92 7.07 0.52
C ARG A 27 -10.74 8.17 1.20
N VAL A 28 -10.58 9.42 0.75
CA VAL A 28 -11.40 10.55 1.24
C VAL A 28 -12.88 10.37 0.91
N ALA A 29 -13.21 9.79 -0.23
CA ALA A 29 -14.60 9.45 -0.56
C ALA A 29 -15.13 8.33 0.35
N LEU A 30 -14.36 7.25 0.51
CA LEU A 30 -14.72 6.10 1.33
C LEU A 30 -14.93 6.45 2.82
N GLN A 31 -14.12 7.35 3.40
CA GLN A 31 -14.32 7.78 4.79
C GLN A 31 -15.65 8.50 5.01
N ASN A 32 -16.28 9.03 3.95
CA ASN A 32 -17.53 9.76 4.01
C ASN A 32 -18.76 8.88 3.72
N GLU A 33 -18.57 7.61 3.36
CA GLU A 33 -19.67 6.65 3.20
C GLU A 33 -20.28 6.32 4.56
N GLU A 34 -21.59 6.12 4.61
CA GLU A 34 -22.30 5.67 5.80
C GLU A 34 -21.87 4.24 6.18
N ASP A 35 -21.93 3.91 7.45
CA ASP A 35 -21.56 2.58 7.99
C ASP A 35 -20.16 2.10 7.59
N THR A 36 -19.23 3.01 7.33
CA THR A 36 -17.84 2.70 6.96
C THR A 36 -16.87 3.09 8.07
N GLU A 37 -16.03 2.13 8.46
CA GLU A 37 -14.87 2.33 9.31
C GLU A 37 -13.61 2.16 8.47
N ILE A 38 -12.73 3.16 8.47
CA ILE A 38 -11.53 3.13 7.63
C ILE A 38 -10.26 3.25 8.47
N PHE A 39 -9.35 2.30 8.25
CA PHE A 39 -8.00 2.26 8.80
C PHE A 39 -6.99 2.58 7.70
N VAL A 40 -6.16 3.58 7.95
CA VAL A 40 -5.11 4.00 6.99
C VAL A 40 -3.75 3.83 7.63
N MET A 41 -3.01 2.88 7.12
CA MET A 41 -1.71 2.46 7.65
C MET A 41 -0.56 3.22 7.00
N ILE A 42 0.39 3.66 7.80
CA ILE A 42 1.73 4.03 7.35
C ILE A 42 2.60 2.78 7.53
N ALA A 43 2.88 2.10 6.42
CA ALA A 43 3.47 0.76 6.40
C ALA A 43 5.01 0.83 6.45
N ASP A 44 5.55 1.24 7.60
CA ASP A 44 6.99 1.44 7.82
C ASP A 44 7.78 0.13 7.84
N GLN A 45 7.28 -0.93 8.48
CA GLN A 45 7.92 -2.25 8.45
C GLN A 45 7.92 -2.83 7.02
N GLN A 46 6.83 -2.64 6.29
CA GLN A 46 6.74 -3.04 4.89
C GLN A 46 7.71 -2.25 4.01
N ALA A 47 7.97 -0.98 4.33
CA ALA A 47 8.94 -0.17 3.61
C ALA A 47 10.38 -0.67 3.79
N LEU A 48 10.70 -1.24 4.95
CA LEU A 48 12.03 -1.79 5.23
C LEU A 48 12.36 -3.04 4.41
N THR A 49 11.38 -3.73 3.83
CA THR A 49 11.62 -4.96 3.05
C THR A 49 12.52 -4.73 1.83
N ASP A 50 12.56 -3.51 1.31
CA ASP A 50 13.40 -3.09 0.19
C ASP A 50 14.16 -1.76 0.45
N ASN A 51 14.21 -1.30 1.70
CA ASN A 51 14.98 -0.14 2.16
C ASN A 51 15.69 -0.43 3.51
N ALA A 52 16.08 -1.68 3.75
CA ALA A 52 16.72 -2.08 5.01
C ALA A 52 18.10 -1.42 5.22
N ASP A 53 18.77 -1.03 4.14
CA ASP A 53 20.04 -0.32 4.13
C ASP A 53 19.92 1.20 4.34
N ASN A 54 18.69 1.73 4.35
CA ASN A 54 18.42 3.15 4.56
C ASN A 54 17.18 3.36 5.45
N PRO A 55 17.24 2.97 6.74
CA PRO A 55 16.11 3.09 7.65
C PRO A 55 15.73 4.54 7.96
N ASP A 56 16.69 5.46 7.98
CA ASP A 56 16.45 6.88 8.25
C ASP A 56 15.49 7.48 7.22
N LYS A 57 15.63 7.11 5.96
CA LYS A 57 14.69 7.49 4.90
C LYS A 57 13.25 7.08 5.23
N VAL A 58 13.05 5.89 5.80
CA VAL A 58 11.71 5.40 6.18
C VAL A 58 11.17 6.22 7.35
N ILE A 59 12.00 6.44 8.38
CA ILE A 59 11.64 7.21 9.59
C ILE A 59 11.23 8.65 9.23
N GLU A 60 12.03 9.35 8.44
CA GLU A 60 11.77 10.72 8.00
C GLU A 60 10.43 10.83 7.22
N ASN A 61 10.14 9.84 6.38
CA ASN A 61 8.93 9.86 5.55
C ASN A 61 7.66 9.42 6.28
N ILE A 62 7.70 8.90 7.49
CA ILE A 62 6.49 8.61 8.29
C ILE A 62 5.70 9.90 8.51
N THR A 63 6.37 10.96 8.99
CA THR A 63 5.73 12.26 9.23
C THR A 63 5.24 12.90 7.93
N GLU A 64 6.05 12.86 6.86
CA GLU A 64 5.66 13.41 5.56
C GLU A 64 4.38 12.75 5.02
N VAL A 65 4.29 11.42 5.08
CA VAL A 65 3.09 10.68 4.64
C VAL A 65 1.89 10.99 5.52
N ALA A 66 2.07 11.14 6.84
CA ALA A 66 0.99 11.52 7.75
C ALA A 66 0.46 12.93 7.40
N LEU A 67 1.35 13.89 7.15
CA LEU A 67 0.99 15.24 6.74
C LEU A 67 0.26 15.24 5.39
N ASP A 68 0.74 14.45 4.41
CA ASP A 68 0.07 14.29 3.12
C ASP A 68 -1.36 13.74 3.28
N TYR A 69 -1.57 12.77 4.18
CA TYR A 69 -2.91 12.22 4.46
C TYR A 69 -3.87 13.29 4.99
N LEU A 70 -3.41 14.09 5.95
CA LEU A 70 -4.23 15.18 6.50
C LEU A 70 -4.49 16.28 5.45
N ALA A 71 -3.48 16.64 4.68
CA ALA A 71 -3.56 17.66 3.65
C ALA A 71 -4.56 17.34 2.53
N VAL A 72 -4.70 16.05 2.17
CA VAL A 72 -5.68 15.63 1.15
C VAL A 72 -7.11 15.49 1.69
N GLY A 73 -7.32 15.66 3.01
CA GLY A 73 -8.63 15.65 3.64
C GLY A 73 -9.02 14.34 4.33
N LEU A 74 -8.07 13.47 4.66
CA LEU A 74 -8.34 12.40 5.62
C LEU A 74 -8.53 13.00 7.01
N ASP A 75 -9.71 12.81 7.57
CA ASP A 75 -10.15 13.39 8.84
C ASP A 75 -9.88 12.39 9.99
N PRO A 76 -9.00 12.73 10.96
CA PRO A 76 -8.71 11.84 12.09
C PRO A 76 -9.91 11.56 13.02
N SER A 77 -10.98 12.35 12.93
CA SER A 77 -12.22 12.07 13.67
C SER A 77 -13.05 10.95 13.04
N ARG A 78 -12.79 10.61 11.79
CA ARG A 78 -13.51 9.61 10.98
C ARG A 78 -12.64 8.45 10.50
N THR A 79 -11.34 8.67 10.47
CA THR A 79 -10.34 7.74 9.93
C THR A 79 -9.30 7.43 11.00
N THR A 80 -9.07 6.16 11.27
CA THR A 80 -7.95 5.74 12.13
C THR A 80 -6.68 5.69 11.30
N ILE A 81 -5.76 6.65 11.52
CA ILE A 81 -4.43 6.66 10.92
C ILE A 81 -3.45 6.08 11.93
N PHE A 82 -2.64 5.10 11.51
CA PHE A 82 -1.68 4.45 12.42
C PHE A 82 -0.38 4.05 11.70
N ILE A 83 0.67 3.86 12.50
CA ILE A 83 1.98 3.38 12.03
C ILE A 83 2.04 1.87 12.28
N GLN A 84 2.40 1.09 11.27
CA GLN A 84 2.42 -0.38 11.31
C GLN A 84 3.26 -0.92 12.48
N SER A 85 4.46 -0.39 12.68
CA SER A 85 5.38 -0.83 13.76
C SER A 85 4.85 -0.57 15.17
N GLN A 86 3.87 0.31 15.33
CA GLN A 86 3.25 0.59 16.63
C GLN A 86 2.18 -0.45 17.02
N ILE A 87 1.90 -1.41 16.16
CA ILE A 87 0.97 -2.52 16.41
C ILE A 87 1.76 -3.85 16.37
N PRO A 88 2.45 -4.21 17.44
CA PRO A 88 3.33 -5.40 17.46
C PRO A 88 2.59 -6.71 17.20
N GLN A 89 1.28 -6.76 17.43
CA GLN A 89 0.42 -7.91 17.13
C GLN A 89 0.40 -8.27 15.65
N LEU A 90 0.68 -7.32 14.73
CA LEU A 90 0.80 -7.61 13.29
C LEU A 90 1.98 -8.54 13.01
N ALA A 91 3.12 -8.30 13.68
CA ALA A 91 4.29 -9.18 13.55
C ALA A 91 4.02 -10.57 14.17
N GLU A 92 3.32 -10.62 15.30
CA GLU A 92 2.91 -11.87 15.91
C GLU A 92 1.99 -12.67 14.98
N LEU A 93 0.96 -12.04 14.42
CA LEU A 93 0.03 -12.68 13.51
C LEU A 93 0.73 -13.16 12.23
N ASN A 94 1.65 -12.36 11.69
CA ASN A 94 2.48 -12.76 10.56
C ASN A 94 3.25 -14.06 10.86
N MET A 95 3.78 -14.23 12.07
CA MET A 95 4.49 -15.46 12.45
C MET A 95 3.58 -16.68 12.42
N TYR A 96 2.33 -16.57 12.83
CA TYR A 96 1.36 -17.65 12.70
C TYR A 96 1.10 -17.99 11.23
N TYR A 97 0.93 -16.98 10.37
CA TYR A 97 0.63 -17.17 8.96
C TYR A 97 1.79 -17.76 8.16
N LEU A 98 3.03 -17.45 8.52
CA LEU A 98 4.23 -18.04 7.91
C LEU A 98 4.24 -19.57 8.01
N ASN A 99 3.57 -20.15 9.03
CA ASN A 99 3.43 -21.60 9.16
C ASN A 99 2.32 -22.20 8.25
N LEU A 100 1.50 -21.37 7.62
CA LEU A 100 0.41 -21.79 6.73
C LEU A 100 0.77 -21.67 5.25
N VAL A 101 1.82 -20.90 4.93
CA VAL A 101 2.19 -20.58 3.54
C VAL A 101 3.50 -21.26 3.18
N THR A 102 3.52 -22.00 2.08
CA THR A 102 4.75 -22.64 1.61
C THR A 102 5.61 -21.70 0.78
N VAL A 103 6.93 -21.90 0.80
CA VAL A 103 7.90 -21.19 -0.07
C VAL A 103 7.49 -21.31 -1.55
N SER A 104 7.06 -22.50 -1.97
CA SER A 104 6.57 -22.73 -3.34
C SER A 104 5.35 -21.88 -3.70
N ARG A 105 4.47 -21.60 -2.71
CA ARG A 105 3.29 -20.74 -2.95
C ARG A 105 3.71 -19.29 -3.14
N LEU A 106 4.66 -18.79 -2.34
CA LEU A 106 5.23 -17.46 -2.49
C LEU A 106 5.91 -17.28 -3.84
N HIS A 107 6.73 -18.23 -4.26
CA HIS A 107 7.36 -18.23 -5.59
C HIS A 107 6.37 -18.17 -6.76
N ARG A 108 5.17 -18.72 -6.61
CA ARG A 108 4.13 -18.70 -7.64
C ARG A 108 3.29 -17.43 -7.67
N ASN A 109 3.42 -16.56 -6.68
CA ASN A 109 2.70 -15.29 -6.68
C ASN A 109 3.23 -14.40 -7.82
N PRO A 110 2.40 -14.01 -8.81
CA PRO A 110 2.87 -13.28 -9.99
C PRO A 110 3.40 -11.89 -9.65
N THR A 111 2.82 -11.21 -8.66
CA THR A 111 3.28 -9.88 -8.22
C THR A 111 4.68 -9.98 -7.60
N VAL A 112 4.90 -10.96 -6.71
CA VAL A 112 6.22 -11.20 -6.10
C VAL A 112 7.27 -11.50 -7.17
N LYS A 113 6.93 -12.37 -8.15
CA LYS A 113 7.83 -12.67 -9.27
C LYS A 113 8.23 -11.43 -10.06
N GLN A 114 7.24 -10.60 -10.40
CA GLN A 114 7.47 -9.37 -11.15
C GLN A 114 8.38 -8.43 -10.37
N GLU A 115 8.09 -8.20 -9.09
CA GLU A 115 8.87 -7.29 -8.25
C GLU A 115 10.31 -7.78 -8.01
N ILE A 116 10.53 -9.10 -7.84
CA ILE A 116 11.89 -9.67 -7.75
C ILE A 116 12.70 -9.35 -9.01
N ASN A 117 12.08 -9.48 -10.19
CA ASN A 117 12.72 -9.16 -11.46
C ASN A 117 13.01 -7.67 -11.60
N ASP A 118 12.05 -6.81 -11.25
CA ASP A 118 12.17 -5.35 -11.33
C ASP A 118 13.26 -4.82 -10.39
N LYS A 119 13.39 -5.42 -9.21
CA LYS A 119 14.42 -5.11 -8.21
C LYS A 119 15.79 -5.71 -8.53
N LYS A 120 15.87 -6.63 -9.49
CA LYS A 120 17.11 -7.31 -9.90
C LYS A 120 17.84 -8.03 -8.76
N PHE A 121 17.11 -8.63 -7.82
CA PHE A 121 17.71 -9.35 -6.69
C PHE A 121 18.50 -10.61 -7.11
N GLY A 122 18.22 -11.18 -8.29
CA GLY A 122 18.79 -12.46 -8.70
C GLY A 122 18.43 -13.58 -7.72
N GLU A 123 19.46 -14.29 -7.23
CA GLU A 123 19.29 -15.35 -6.22
C GLU A 123 19.30 -14.82 -4.78
N SER A 124 19.76 -13.58 -4.56
CA SER A 124 19.93 -12.97 -3.23
C SER A 124 18.68 -12.18 -2.82
N ILE A 125 17.53 -12.86 -2.73
CA ILE A 125 16.28 -12.22 -2.34
C ILE A 125 16.23 -12.08 -0.82
N PRO A 126 16.04 -10.85 -0.26
CA PRO A 126 15.86 -10.68 1.18
C PRO A 126 14.62 -11.45 1.67
N ALA A 127 14.76 -12.18 2.78
CA ALA A 127 13.66 -12.99 3.33
C ALA A 127 12.41 -12.14 3.63
N GLY A 128 12.59 -10.95 4.21
CA GLY A 128 11.47 -10.03 4.48
C GLY A 128 10.76 -9.59 3.20
N PHE A 129 11.52 -9.32 2.12
CA PHE A 129 10.93 -9.02 0.81
C PHE A 129 10.18 -10.23 0.23
N PHE A 130 10.73 -11.42 0.37
CA PHE A 130 10.10 -12.63 -0.17
C PHE A 130 8.80 -13.00 0.56
N THR A 131 8.74 -12.73 1.87
CA THR A 131 7.59 -13.09 2.73
C THR A 131 6.59 -11.95 2.95
N TYR A 132 6.80 -10.74 2.40
CA TYR A 132 5.90 -9.60 2.62
C TYR A 132 4.42 -9.87 2.31
N PRO A 133 4.04 -10.76 1.36
CA PRO A 133 2.62 -11.05 1.13
C PRO A 133 1.92 -11.66 2.35
N VAL A 134 2.69 -12.34 3.20
CA VAL A 134 2.18 -12.94 4.44
C VAL A 134 1.97 -11.86 5.50
N SER A 135 2.92 -10.91 5.64
CA SER A 135 2.74 -9.77 6.54
C SER A 135 1.61 -8.85 6.10
N GLN A 136 1.44 -8.63 4.80
CA GLN A 136 0.29 -7.89 4.27
C GLN A 136 -1.05 -8.58 4.59
N ALA A 137 -1.09 -9.90 4.56
CA ALA A 137 -2.27 -10.64 4.99
C ALA A 137 -2.56 -10.45 6.48
N ALA A 138 -1.52 -10.37 7.33
CA ALA A 138 -1.66 -10.06 8.75
C ALA A 138 -2.21 -8.63 8.95
N ASP A 139 -1.68 -7.64 8.23
CA ASP A 139 -2.18 -6.27 8.27
C ASP A 139 -3.69 -6.20 7.99
N ILE A 140 -4.14 -6.87 6.92
CA ILE A 140 -5.54 -6.86 6.47
C ILE A 140 -6.46 -7.54 7.49
N THR A 141 -6.06 -8.71 7.97
CA THR A 141 -6.94 -9.56 8.77
C THR A 141 -7.00 -9.20 10.25
N ALA A 142 -5.95 -8.55 10.80
CA ALA A 142 -5.92 -8.10 12.18
C ALA A 142 -7.06 -7.13 12.51
N PHE A 143 -7.41 -6.27 11.57
CA PHE A 143 -8.51 -5.31 11.71
C PHE A 143 -9.86 -5.87 11.23
N LYS A 144 -9.91 -7.16 10.86
CA LYS A 144 -11.11 -7.78 10.26
C LYS A 144 -11.62 -7.02 9.05
N ALA A 145 -10.70 -6.47 8.25
CA ALA A 145 -11.07 -5.70 7.07
C ALA A 145 -11.95 -6.53 6.15
N THR A 146 -13.13 -6.00 5.86
CA THR A 146 -14.07 -6.60 4.91
C THR A 146 -13.77 -6.20 3.48
N HIS A 147 -13.10 -5.04 3.30
CA HIS A 147 -12.80 -4.48 1.99
C HIS A 147 -11.39 -3.87 1.95
N VAL A 148 -10.70 -4.05 0.83
CA VAL A 148 -9.36 -3.51 0.62
C VAL A 148 -9.30 -2.83 -0.75
N PRO A 149 -9.15 -1.49 -0.80
CA PRO A 149 -8.97 -0.77 -2.04
C PRO A 149 -7.55 -0.99 -2.57
N VAL A 150 -7.42 -1.60 -3.74
CA VAL A 150 -6.15 -1.94 -4.37
C VAL A 150 -6.20 -1.78 -5.90
N GLY A 151 -5.03 -1.57 -6.50
CA GLY A 151 -4.88 -1.67 -7.95
C GLY A 151 -4.99 -3.12 -8.45
N GLU A 152 -5.20 -3.28 -9.74
CA GLU A 152 -5.30 -4.59 -10.42
C GLU A 152 -4.08 -5.49 -10.15
N ASP A 153 -2.89 -4.90 -10.07
CA ASP A 153 -1.62 -5.57 -9.80
C ASP A 153 -1.52 -6.20 -8.41
N GLN A 154 -2.37 -5.77 -7.48
CA GLN A 154 -2.42 -6.27 -6.11
C GLN A 154 -3.46 -7.40 -5.89
N LYS A 155 -4.26 -7.72 -6.90
CA LYS A 155 -5.22 -8.84 -6.82
C LYS A 155 -4.59 -10.15 -6.34
N PRO A 156 -3.41 -10.58 -6.85
CA PRO A 156 -2.78 -11.81 -6.39
C PRO A 156 -2.41 -11.83 -4.90
N MET A 157 -2.16 -10.65 -4.30
CA MET A 157 -1.91 -10.51 -2.87
C MET A 157 -3.18 -10.76 -2.06
N LEU A 158 -4.29 -10.18 -2.50
CA LEU A 158 -5.58 -10.38 -1.84
C LEU A 158 -6.06 -11.84 -1.97
N GLU A 159 -5.84 -12.49 -3.11
CA GLU A 159 -6.15 -13.92 -3.24
C GLU A 159 -5.30 -14.77 -2.29
N GLN A 160 -4.02 -14.47 -2.13
CA GLN A 160 -3.18 -15.13 -1.14
C GLN A 160 -3.65 -14.87 0.30
N THR A 161 -4.08 -13.66 0.62
CA THR A 161 -4.71 -13.34 1.91
C THR A 161 -5.96 -14.20 2.14
N ARG A 162 -6.81 -14.32 1.13
CA ARG A 162 -8.04 -15.15 1.20
C ARG A 162 -7.73 -16.64 1.38
N GLU A 163 -6.65 -17.14 0.77
CA GLU A 163 -6.16 -18.51 1.01
C GLU A 163 -5.77 -18.70 2.47
N ILE A 164 -4.99 -17.78 3.03
CA ILE A 164 -4.57 -17.81 4.45
C ILE A 164 -5.81 -17.80 5.37
N VAL A 165 -6.78 -16.92 5.12
CA VAL A 165 -8.02 -16.84 5.91
C VAL A 165 -8.77 -18.17 5.90
N ARG A 166 -8.95 -18.79 4.71
CA ARG A 166 -9.64 -20.09 4.59
C ARG A 166 -8.91 -21.19 5.34
N ASP A 167 -7.59 -21.27 5.18
CA ASP A 167 -6.77 -22.29 5.85
C ASP A 167 -6.76 -22.10 7.37
N PHE A 168 -6.62 -20.86 7.84
CA PHE A 168 -6.67 -20.55 9.26
C PHE A 168 -8.01 -20.97 9.86
N ASN A 169 -9.13 -20.49 9.32
CA ASN A 169 -10.47 -20.80 9.82
C ASN A 169 -10.76 -22.32 9.78
N ARG A 170 -10.31 -23.00 8.72
CA ARG A 170 -10.44 -24.47 8.60
C ARG A 170 -9.64 -25.21 9.67
N ILE A 171 -8.37 -24.82 9.91
CA ILE A 171 -7.48 -25.49 10.86
C ILE A 171 -7.99 -25.33 12.29
N TYR A 172 -8.41 -24.12 12.64
CA TYR A 172 -8.95 -23.80 13.98
C TYR A 172 -10.43 -24.17 14.12
N ASN A 173 -11.06 -24.70 13.05
CA ASN A 173 -12.50 -25.06 13.01
C ASN A 173 -13.41 -23.94 13.55
N LYS A 174 -13.13 -22.70 13.16
CA LYS A 174 -13.81 -21.51 13.65
C LYS A 174 -13.64 -20.36 12.68
N ASP A 175 -14.71 -19.59 12.44
CA ASP A 175 -14.67 -18.37 11.63
C ASP A 175 -14.10 -17.20 12.44
N VAL A 176 -12.77 -17.18 12.59
CA VAL A 176 -12.04 -16.14 13.33
C VAL A 176 -11.72 -14.96 12.43
N LEU A 177 -11.25 -15.24 11.22
CA LEU A 177 -10.80 -14.27 10.23
C LEU A 177 -11.88 -14.01 9.18
N VAL A 178 -11.97 -12.78 8.69
CA VAL A 178 -12.93 -12.35 7.67
C VAL A 178 -12.27 -12.41 6.29
N LEU A 179 -13.00 -12.90 5.29
CA LEU A 179 -12.55 -12.89 3.89
C LEU A 179 -12.68 -11.47 3.32
N PRO A 180 -11.57 -10.81 2.95
CA PRO A 180 -11.64 -9.46 2.41
C PRO A 180 -12.12 -9.45 0.95
N GLU A 181 -12.90 -8.43 0.59
CA GLU A 181 -13.28 -8.11 -0.78
C GLU A 181 -12.38 -7.02 -1.36
N ILE A 182 -12.20 -7.05 -2.68
CA ILE A 182 -11.38 -6.08 -3.41
C ILE A 182 -12.25 -4.91 -3.85
N ILE A 183 -11.83 -3.68 -3.53
CA ILE A 183 -12.35 -2.48 -4.16
C ILE A 183 -11.34 -2.03 -5.23
N LEU A 184 -11.76 -2.06 -6.48
CA LEU A 184 -10.95 -1.52 -7.58
C LEU A 184 -11.23 -0.02 -7.73
N PRO A 185 -10.20 0.79 -8.06
CA PRO A 185 -10.42 2.18 -8.38
C PRO A 185 -11.33 2.32 -9.62
N PRO A 186 -12.12 3.39 -9.71
CA PRO A 186 -12.88 3.69 -10.92
C PRO A 186 -11.97 3.70 -12.16
N LYS A 187 -12.49 3.23 -13.31
CA LYS A 187 -11.73 3.10 -14.56
C LYS A 187 -11.15 4.44 -15.07
N ASP A 188 -11.77 5.54 -14.68
CA ASP A 188 -11.38 6.91 -15.06
C ASP A 188 -10.19 7.45 -14.26
N HIS A 189 -9.75 6.72 -13.23
CA HIS A 189 -8.55 7.05 -12.46
C HIS A 189 -7.31 6.57 -13.21
N ALA A 190 -7.08 7.18 -14.39
CA ALA A 190 -5.92 6.90 -15.21
C ALA A 190 -4.63 7.14 -14.42
N ARG A 191 -3.65 6.27 -14.60
CA ARG A 191 -2.31 6.48 -14.06
C ARG A 191 -1.74 7.77 -14.65
N LEU A 192 -1.44 8.76 -13.80
CA LEU A 192 -0.84 9.99 -14.26
C LEU A 192 0.53 9.73 -14.87
N VAL A 193 0.75 10.33 -16.02
CA VAL A 193 2.05 10.35 -16.69
C VAL A 193 2.98 11.29 -15.91
N GLY A 194 4.25 10.95 -15.82
CA GLY A 194 5.26 11.82 -15.22
C GLY A 194 5.42 13.12 -16.01
N ILE A 195 5.94 14.16 -15.38
CA ILE A 195 6.17 15.47 -16.02
C ILE A 195 7.12 15.39 -17.22
N ASP A 196 7.90 14.32 -17.31
CA ASP A 196 8.84 14.02 -18.40
C ASP A 196 8.18 13.35 -19.62
N GLY A 197 6.90 13.01 -19.54
CA GLY A 197 6.14 12.35 -20.62
C GLY A 197 6.54 10.91 -20.96
N LYS A 198 7.52 10.33 -20.22
CA LYS A 198 8.13 9.04 -20.59
C LYS A 198 7.54 7.81 -19.92
N GLY A 199 6.69 7.99 -18.94
CA GLY A 199 6.12 6.89 -18.17
C GLY A 199 5.23 7.35 -17.06
N LYS A 200 4.83 6.43 -16.17
CA LYS A 200 4.01 6.80 -15.00
C LYS A 200 4.77 7.71 -14.05
N MET A 201 4.04 8.61 -13.40
CA MET A 201 4.56 9.40 -12.29
C MET A 201 5.08 8.46 -11.17
N SER A 202 6.32 8.64 -10.74
CA SER A 202 7.00 7.73 -9.82
C SER A 202 8.01 8.44 -8.93
N LYS A 203 8.09 8.02 -7.66
CA LYS A 203 9.10 8.49 -6.71
C LYS A 203 10.51 8.18 -7.19
N SER A 204 10.75 6.98 -7.71
CA SER A 204 12.08 6.53 -8.17
C SER A 204 12.60 7.28 -9.40
N LEU A 205 11.71 7.79 -10.23
CA LEU A 205 12.06 8.57 -11.44
C LEU A 205 12.13 10.07 -11.16
N ASN A 206 11.73 10.51 -9.97
CA ASN A 206 11.64 11.93 -9.59
C ASN A 206 10.92 12.79 -10.65
N ASN A 207 9.91 12.21 -11.30
CA ASN A 207 9.15 12.84 -12.37
C ASN A 207 7.73 13.23 -11.95
N GLY A 208 7.53 13.49 -10.65
CA GLY A 208 6.24 13.80 -10.05
C GLY A 208 6.14 15.21 -9.48
N ILE A 209 4.92 15.74 -9.43
CA ILE A 209 4.55 16.86 -8.57
C ILE A 209 4.13 16.27 -7.23
N TYR A 210 4.84 16.61 -6.16
CA TYR A 210 4.59 16.09 -4.83
C TYR A 210 3.59 16.95 -4.07
N LEU A 211 2.84 16.35 -3.15
CA LEU A 211 1.83 17.06 -2.36
C LEU A 211 2.47 18.13 -1.45
N GLY A 212 3.67 17.86 -0.96
CA GLY A 212 4.45 18.79 -0.14
C GLY A 212 5.41 19.70 -0.94
N ASP A 213 5.25 19.84 -2.27
CA ASP A 213 6.05 20.77 -3.06
C ASP A 213 5.67 22.23 -2.74
N SER A 214 6.67 23.12 -2.70
CA SER A 214 6.42 24.54 -2.59
C SER A 214 5.77 25.11 -3.86
N GLU A 215 5.11 26.25 -3.75
CA GLU A 215 4.54 26.95 -4.92
C GLU A 215 5.57 27.16 -6.03
N LYS A 216 6.81 27.52 -5.66
CA LYS A 216 7.92 27.68 -6.58
C LYS A 216 8.26 26.35 -7.28
N ASP A 217 8.37 25.25 -6.52
CA ASP A 217 8.68 23.93 -7.09
C ASP A 217 7.59 23.46 -8.04
N ILE A 218 6.32 23.66 -7.67
CA ILE A 218 5.17 23.33 -8.53
C ILE A 218 5.27 24.11 -9.83
N LYS A 219 5.50 25.42 -9.76
CA LYS A 219 5.62 26.29 -10.93
C LYS A 219 6.77 25.83 -11.84
N ASP A 220 7.95 25.56 -11.27
CA ASP A 220 9.13 25.12 -12.01
C ASP A 220 8.90 23.76 -12.68
N LYS A 221 8.19 22.85 -12.00
CA LYS A 221 7.83 21.54 -12.55
C LYS A 221 6.80 21.64 -13.66
N VAL A 222 5.76 22.46 -13.49
CA VAL A 222 4.72 22.68 -14.51
C VAL A 222 5.32 23.29 -15.76
N MET A 223 6.23 24.26 -15.63
CA MET A 223 6.92 24.87 -16.79
C MET A 223 7.83 23.92 -17.55
N LYS A 224 8.24 22.80 -16.92
CA LYS A 224 9.07 21.74 -17.53
C LYS A 224 8.25 20.55 -18.00
N MET A 225 6.92 20.57 -17.82
CA MET A 225 6.08 19.45 -18.25
C MET A 225 6.18 19.23 -19.75
N TYR A 226 6.22 17.96 -20.12
CA TYR A 226 6.05 17.57 -21.53
C TYR A 226 4.71 18.08 -22.02
N THR A 227 4.75 18.76 -23.15
CA THR A 227 3.55 19.25 -23.87
C THR A 227 3.51 18.61 -25.25
N ASP A 228 2.30 18.37 -25.76
CA ASP A 228 2.12 17.89 -27.12
C ASP A 228 2.70 18.93 -28.10
N PRO A 229 3.60 18.53 -29.02
CA PRO A 229 4.19 19.45 -30.00
C PRO A 229 3.21 19.87 -31.13
N ASN A 230 1.96 19.36 -31.14
CA ASN A 230 0.92 19.69 -32.12
C ASN A 230 -0.05 20.75 -31.62
#